data_ef641c9a6cefdae153ffe3e8e323c58c
#
_entry.id   ef641c9a6cefdae153ffe3e8e323c58c
#
_cell.length_a   1.000
_cell.length_b   1.000
_cell.length_c   1.000
_cell.angle_alpha   90.00
_cell.angle_beta   90.00
_cell.angle_gamma   90.00
#
_symmetry.space_group_name_H-M   'P 1'
#
loop_
_entity.id
_entity.type
_entity.pdbx_description
1 polymer ?
#
loop_
_entity_poly.entity_id
_entity_poly.type
_entity_poly.pdbx_seq_one_letter_code
_entity_poly.pdbx_strand_id
1 'polypeptide(L)'
;GLGDVYKRQEVYISSITSGVITGVKFVINILVGLIISVYVMASQEKFAGQAKKIIYAIFKPVRANVVVETVRKSNEIFGGFISGKILDSAIIGVIAYIVLAIMKMPDTMLVAVIIGVTNIIPFFGPFIGAIPSFIIIVLQNPVQGLYFLIFVIILQQVDGNIIGPKILGDSTGLSSFWVVFAILVFGGLWGFPGMLLGVPIMAVIYYIVSNVVTYSLKKRGIPATEIDYVNLDRIDKHTNQPVYETTEKNKKQDEKSAGEA
;
A
#
# COMPACT_ATOMS: atom_id res chain seq x y z
N GLY A 1 48.66 -20.22 -14.23
CA GLY A 1 49.54 -19.69 -15.31
C GLY A 1 48.93 -18.48 -16.03
N LEU A 2 49.63 -17.96 -17.02
CA LEU A 2 49.18 -16.80 -17.81
C LEU A 2 47.75 -16.98 -18.40
N GLY A 3 47.34 -18.20 -18.75
CA GLY A 3 45.99 -18.50 -19.25
C GLY A 3 44.87 -18.23 -18.22
N ASP A 4 45.11 -18.39 -16.96
CA ASP A 4 44.11 -18.14 -15.91
C ASP A 4 43.91 -16.62 -15.64
N VAL A 5 44.96 -15.85 -15.86
CA VAL A 5 44.91 -14.39 -15.75
C VAL A 5 44.07 -13.80 -16.90
N TYR A 6 44.25 -14.28 -18.13
CA TYR A 6 43.47 -13.86 -19.30
C TYR A 6 41.99 -14.23 -19.16
N LYS A 7 41.68 -15.46 -18.70
CA LYS A 7 40.28 -15.87 -18.46
C LYS A 7 39.59 -15.02 -17.37
N ARG A 8 40.32 -14.66 -16.31
CA ARG A 8 39.77 -13.74 -15.29
C ARG A 8 39.52 -12.33 -15.85
N GLN A 9 40.44 -11.80 -16.66
CA GLN A 9 40.25 -10.50 -17.32
C GLN A 9 39.01 -10.50 -18.23
N GLU A 10 38.81 -11.54 -19.04
CA GLU A 10 37.61 -11.66 -19.91
C GLU A 10 36.31 -11.65 -19.08
N VAL A 11 36.27 -12.36 -17.95
CA VAL A 11 35.11 -12.39 -17.06
C VAL A 11 34.85 -11.01 -16.45
N TYR A 12 35.90 -10.30 -16.00
CA TYR A 12 35.73 -8.95 -15.45
C TYR A 12 35.30 -7.94 -16.51
N ILE A 13 35.89 -7.98 -17.70
CA ILE A 13 35.53 -7.09 -18.82
C ILE A 13 34.08 -7.35 -19.25
N SER A 14 33.67 -8.60 -19.40
CA SER A 14 32.29 -8.95 -19.78
C SER A 14 31.28 -8.51 -18.69
N SER A 15 31.62 -8.67 -17.41
CA SER A 15 30.78 -8.24 -16.28
C SER A 15 30.63 -6.73 -16.21
N ILE A 16 31.73 -5.98 -16.41
CA ILE A 16 31.70 -4.50 -16.45
C ILE A 16 30.91 -4.04 -17.67
N THR A 17 31.14 -4.61 -18.83
CA THR A 17 30.43 -4.26 -20.08
C THR A 17 28.93 -4.52 -19.95
N SER A 18 28.53 -5.69 -19.43
CA SER A 18 27.11 -6.02 -19.20
C SER A 18 26.47 -5.09 -18.14
N GLY A 19 27.21 -4.71 -17.09
CA GLY A 19 26.77 -3.75 -16.09
C GLY A 19 26.53 -2.35 -16.69
N VAL A 20 27.47 -1.87 -17.51
CA VAL A 20 27.32 -0.57 -18.20
C VAL A 20 26.15 -0.59 -19.17
N ILE A 21 26.01 -1.64 -19.99
CA ILE A 21 24.86 -1.78 -20.93
C ILE A 21 23.55 -1.81 -20.17
N THR A 22 23.47 -2.51 -19.05
CA THR A 22 22.27 -2.58 -18.20
C THR A 22 21.96 -1.20 -17.60
N GLY A 23 22.96 -0.49 -17.12
CA GLY A 23 22.81 0.86 -16.61
C GLY A 23 22.32 1.86 -17.68
N VAL A 24 22.89 1.80 -18.87
CA VAL A 24 22.44 2.64 -20.01
C VAL A 24 21.01 2.32 -20.41
N LYS A 25 20.64 1.03 -20.52
CA LYS A 25 19.28 0.61 -20.81
C LYS A 25 18.28 1.09 -19.73
N PHE A 26 18.68 1.04 -18.47
CA PHE A 26 17.86 1.53 -17.36
C PHE A 26 17.58 3.05 -17.49
N VAL A 27 18.61 3.84 -17.77
CA VAL A 27 18.45 5.29 -17.99
C VAL A 27 17.57 5.59 -19.20
N ILE A 28 17.78 4.89 -20.33
CA ILE A 28 16.96 5.04 -21.55
C ILE A 28 15.50 4.69 -21.24
N ASN A 29 15.24 3.59 -20.53
CA ASN A 29 13.89 3.19 -20.17
C ASN A 29 13.19 4.22 -19.27
N ILE A 30 13.91 4.82 -18.33
CA ILE A 30 13.37 5.93 -17.51
C ILE A 30 13.03 7.14 -18.39
N LEU A 31 13.92 7.56 -19.30
CA LEU A 31 13.67 8.70 -20.18
C LEU A 31 12.47 8.45 -21.10
N VAL A 32 12.38 7.27 -21.73
CA VAL A 32 11.24 6.88 -22.56
C VAL A 32 9.96 6.86 -21.74
N GLY A 33 9.99 6.24 -20.54
CA GLY A 33 8.84 6.22 -19.63
C GLY A 33 8.38 7.61 -19.23
N LEU A 34 9.31 8.53 -18.98
CA LEU A 34 9.01 9.91 -18.63
C LEU A 34 8.36 10.68 -19.80
N ILE A 35 8.90 10.53 -21.01
CA ILE A 35 8.32 11.13 -22.23
C ILE A 35 6.90 10.61 -22.46
N ILE A 36 6.68 9.29 -22.36
CA ILE A 36 5.37 8.68 -22.52
C ILE A 36 4.41 9.19 -21.43
N SER A 37 4.86 9.28 -20.19
CA SER A 37 4.06 9.77 -19.07
C SER A 37 3.59 11.21 -19.31
N VAL A 38 4.49 12.11 -19.72
CA VAL A 38 4.14 13.50 -20.05
C VAL A 38 3.13 13.56 -21.19
N TYR A 39 3.32 12.75 -22.24
CA TYR A 39 2.41 12.70 -23.38
C TYR A 39 1.00 12.20 -23.00
N VAL A 40 0.95 11.14 -22.18
CA VAL A 40 -0.32 10.59 -21.66
C VAL A 40 -1.04 11.62 -20.78
N MET A 41 -0.30 12.31 -19.89
CA MET A 41 -0.86 13.36 -19.04
C MET A 41 -1.40 14.54 -19.85
N ALA A 42 -0.67 15.00 -20.87
CA ALA A 42 -1.12 16.09 -21.75
C ALA A 42 -2.37 15.72 -22.57
N SER A 43 -2.58 14.43 -22.83
CA SER A 43 -3.69 13.92 -23.64
C SER A 43 -4.74 13.15 -22.83
N GLN A 44 -4.74 13.27 -21.50
CA GLN A 44 -5.56 12.44 -20.59
C GLN A 44 -7.07 12.53 -20.88
N GLU A 45 -7.59 13.70 -21.21
CA GLU A 45 -9.01 13.89 -21.51
C GLU A 45 -9.43 13.15 -22.78
N LYS A 46 -8.58 13.20 -23.81
CA LYS A 46 -8.80 12.49 -25.08
C LYS A 46 -8.82 10.98 -24.87
N PHE A 47 -7.84 10.43 -24.14
CA PHE A 47 -7.79 9.01 -23.85
C PHE A 47 -8.96 8.56 -22.96
N ALA A 48 -9.32 9.35 -21.96
CA ALA A 48 -10.50 9.08 -21.13
C ALA A 48 -11.80 9.09 -21.94
N GLY A 49 -11.94 10.02 -22.88
CA GLY A 49 -13.07 10.07 -23.80
C GLY A 49 -13.15 8.85 -24.71
N GLN A 50 -12.02 8.43 -25.27
CA GLN A 50 -11.95 7.22 -26.10
C GLN A 50 -12.28 5.96 -25.32
N ALA A 51 -11.74 5.81 -24.09
CA ALA A 51 -12.04 4.69 -23.21
C ALA A 51 -13.53 4.62 -22.86
N LYS A 52 -14.15 5.75 -22.49
CA LYS A 52 -15.60 5.82 -22.25
C LYS A 52 -16.41 5.42 -23.48
N LYS A 53 -16.05 5.90 -24.67
CA LYS A 53 -16.70 5.54 -25.93
C LYS A 53 -16.69 4.03 -26.15
N ILE A 54 -15.56 3.36 -25.89
CA ILE A 54 -15.43 1.90 -26.00
C ILE A 54 -16.32 1.19 -24.97
N ILE A 55 -16.33 1.65 -23.72
CA ILE A 55 -17.15 1.07 -22.65
C ILE A 55 -18.64 1.13 -23.03
N TYR A 56 -19.14 2.29 -23.50
CA TYR A 56 -20.53 2.44 -23.89
C TYR A 56 -20.88 1.71 -25.21
N ALA A 57 -19.90 1.41 -26.06
CA ALA A 57 -20.13 0.60 -27.24
C ALA A 57 -20.30 -0.90 -26.91
N ILE A 58 -19.58 -1.39 -25.85
CA ILE A 58 -19.58 -2.81 -25.48
C ILE A 58 -20.70 -3.13 -24.49
N PHE A 59 -20.95 -2.25 -23.52
CA PHE A 59 -21.88 -2.48 -22.41
C PHE A 59 -23.16 -1.65 -22.55
N LYS A 60 -24.29 -2.22 -22.09
CA LYS A 60 -25.54 -1.46 -21.93
C LYS A 60 -25.32 -0.30 -20.93
N PRO A 61 -26.02 0.85 -21.09
CA PRO A 61 -25.76 2.08 -20.31
C PRO A 61 -25.65 1.86 -18.80
N VAL A 62 -26.54 1.02 -18.23
CA VAL A 62 -26.53 0.72 -16.78
C VAL A 62 -25.21 0.10 -16.33
N ARG A 63 -24.70 -0.92 -17.07
CA ARG A 63 -23.43 -1.56 -16.75
C ARG A 63 -22.24 -0.66 -17.09
N ALA A 64 -22.32 0.09 -18.19
CA ALA A 64 -21.29 1.03 -18.58
C ALA A 64 -21.07 2.11 -17.51
N ASN A 65 -22.14 2.64 -16.90
CA ASN A 65 -22.06 3.61 -15.81
C ASN A 65 -21.31 3.03 -14.60
N VAL A 66 -21.60 1.77 -14.20
CA VAL A 66 -20.90 1.10 -13.10
C VAL A 66 -19.39 0.97 -13.40
N VAL A 67 -19.03 0.58 -14.63
CA VAL A 67 -17.62 0.48 -15.02
C VAL A 67 -16.93 1.84 -14.96
N VAL A 68 -17.56 2.88 -15.51
CA VAL A 68 -16.99 4.25 -15.50
C VAL A 68 -16.83 4.77 -14.07
N GLU A 69 -17.81 4.52 -13.20
CA GLU A 69 -17.74 4.88 -11.78
C GLU A 69 -16.61 4.13 -11.06
N THR A 70 -16.49 2.82 -11.30
CA THR A 70 -15.40 2.01 -10.75
C THR A 70 -14.03 2.53 -11.17
N VAL A 71 -13.85 2.88 -12.45
CA VAL A 71 -12.59 3.46 -12.95
C VAL A 71 -12.30 4.81 -12.29
N ARG A 72 -13.32 5.65 -12.12
CA ARG A 72 -13.17 6.94 -11.42
C ARG A 72 -12.74 6.72 -9.96
N LYS A 73 -13.40 5.81 -9.27
CA LYS A 73 -13.05 5.47 -7.88
C LYS A 73 -11.66 4.87 -7.76
N SER A 74 -11.27 4.02 -8.71
CA SER A 74 -9.90 3.50 -8.79
C SER A 74 -8.87 4.62 -8.91
N ASN A 75 -9.12 5.60 -9.79
CA ASN A 75 -8.23 6.75 -9.95
C ASN A 75 -8.11 7.58 -8.65
N GLU A 76 -9.21 7.77 -7.92
CA GLU A 76 -9.19 8.44 -6.60
C GLU A 76 -8.36 7.66 -5.58
N ILE A 77 -8.54 6.35 -5.50
CA ILE A 77 -7.80 5.47 -4.59
C ILE A 77 -6.31 5.52 -4.90
N PHE A 78 -5.93 5.32 -6.17
CA PHE A 78 -4.52 5.36 -6.58
C PHE A 78 -3.89 6.73 -6.36
N GLY A 79 -4.57 7.79 -6.81
CA GLY A 79 -4.08 9.16 -6.67
C GLY A 79 -3.91 9.56 -5.21
N GLY A 80 -4.92 9.31 -4.38
CA GLY A 80 -4.90 9.60 -2.95
C GLY A 80 -3.79 8.82 -2.22
N PHE A 81 -3.66 7.53 -2.50
CA PHE A 81 -2.64 6.69 -1.88
C PHE A 81 -1.22 7.10 -2.29
N ILE A 82 -0.94 7.23 -3.59
CA ILE A 82 0.40 7.53 -4.09
C ILE A 82 0.85 8.94 -3.64
N SER A 83 0.00 9.95 -3.85
CA SER A 83 0.33 11.32 -3.43
C SER A 83 0.46 11.43 -1.91
N GLY A 84 -0.42 10.77 -1.16
CA GLY A 84 -0.35 10.71 0.28
C GLY A 84 0.95 10.06 0.77
N LYS A 85 1.35 8.93 0.18
CA LYS A 85 2.59 8.22 0.56
C LYS A 85 3.87 9.00 0.21
N ILE A 86 3.88 9.71 -0.92
CA ILE A 86 5.01 10.58 -1.28
C ILE A 86 5.13 11.73 -0.27
N LEU A 87 4.02 12.38 0.07
CA LEU A 87 3.99 13.48 1.04
C LEU A 87 4.40 13.00 2.43
N ASP A 88 3.84 11.88 2.89
CA ASP A 88 4.18 11.23 4.15
C ASP A 88 5.68 10.94 4.25
N SER A 89 6.24 10.27 3.24
CA SER A 89 7.66 9.94 3.15
C SER A 89 8.57 11.17 3.15
N ALA A 90 8.17 12.23 2.46
CA ALA A 90 8.90 13.50 2.46
C ALA A 90 8.90 14.15 3.85
N ILE A 91 7.76 14.17 4.54
CA ILE A 91 7.65 14.71 5.89
C ILE A 91 8.50 13.91 6.88
N ILE A 92 8.42 12.58 6.83
CA ILE A 92 9.23 11.68 7.68
C ILE A 92 10.72 11.89 7.42
N GLY A 93 11.14 12.02 6.17
CA GLY A 93 12.54 12.32 5.81
C GLY A 93 13.02 13.65 6.37
N VAL A 94 12.19 14.70 6.29
CA VAL A 94 12.51 16.04 6.86
C VAL A 94 12.59 15.99 8.38
N ILE A 95 11.64 15.33 9.05
CA ILE A 95 11.67 15.15 10.51
C ILE A 95 12.91 14.38 10.93
N ALA A 96 13.23 13.28 10.23
CA ALA A 96 14.43 12.50 10.48
C ALA A 96 15.69 13.38 10.35
N TYR A 97 15.80 14.16 9.27
CA TYR A 97 16.93 15.05 9.08
C TYR A 97 17.10 16.06 10.23
N ILE A 98 16.02 16.75 10.62
CA ILE A 98 16.05 17.76 11.67
C ILE A 98 16.48 17.14 13.00
N VAL A 99 15.85 16.02 13.40
CA VAL A 99 16.12 15.40 14.70
C VAL A 99 17.53 14.82 14.75
N LEU A 100 17.96 14.10 13.71
CA LEU A 100 19.30 13.54 13.64
C LEU A 100 20.40 14.62 13.60
N ALA A 101 20.14 15.76 12.95
CA ALA A 101 21.04 16.92 12.96
C ALA A 101 21.16 17.54 14.36
N ILE A 102 20.04 17.70 15.10
CA ILE A 102 20.06 18.18 16.49
C ILE A 102 20.83 17.21 17.39
N MET A 103 20.66 15.89 17.18
CA MET A 103 21.38 14.84 17.91
C MET A 103 22.84 14.71 17.48
N LYS A 104 23.29 15.48 16.46
CA LYS A 104 24.65 15.43 15.89
C LYS A 104 25.05 14.00 15.47
N MET A 105 24.11 13.27 14.86
CA MET A 105 24.34 11.92 14.37
C MET A 105 25.28 11.95 13.14
N PRO A 106 26.12 10.92 12.96
CA PRO A 106 26.94 10.80 11.75
C PRO A 106 26.05 10.59 10.52
N ASP A 107 26.52 11.02 9.37
CA ASP A 107 25.87 10.84 8.06
C ASP A 107 24.36 11.21 8.05
N THR A 108 23.99 12.22 8.84
CA THR A 108 22.60 12.66 9.05
C THR A 108 21.81 12.77 7.74
N MET A 109 22.38 13.40 6.72
CA MET A 109 21.70 13.58 5.42
C MET A 109 21.44 12.27 4.73
N LEU A 110 22.43 11.38 4.69
CA LEU A 110 22.31 10.06 4.07
C LEU A 110 21.25 9.22 4.79
N VAL A 111 21.32 9.18 6.11
CA VAL A 111 20.36 8.42 6.95
C VAL A 111 18.94 8.96 6.78
N ALA A 112 18.75 10.27 6.80
CA ALA A 112 17.44 10.89 6.62
C ALA A 112 16.83 10.58 5.24
N VAL A 113 17.66 10.61 4.18
CA VAL A 113 17.22 10.24 2.82
C VAL A 113 16.85 8.78 2.75
N ILE A 114 17.66 7.88 3.35
CA ILE A 114 17.33 6.44 3.39
C ILE A 114 15.99 6.23 4.09
N ILE A 115 15.78 6.81 5.28
CA ILE A 115 14.52 6.69 6.03
C ILE A 115 13.35 7.25 5.22
N GLY A 116 13.48 8.45 4.67
CA GLY A 116 12.41 9.08 3.90
C GLY A 116 12.05 8.29 2.64
N VAL A 117 13.04 7.88 1.84
CA VAL A 117 12.79 7.13 0.61
C VAL A 117 12.19 5.75 0.88
N THR A 118 12.70 5.03 1.87
CA THR A 118 12.17 3.70 2.19
C THR A 118 10.79 3.76 2.82
N ASN A 119 10.42 4.84 3.52
CA ASN A 119 9.10 5.03 4.11
C ASN A 119 7.96 5.04 3.07
N ILE A 120 8.28 5.17 1.78
CA ILE A 120 7.29 5.07 0.70
C ILE A 120 6.62 3.68 0.66
N ILE A 121 7.31 2.63 1.15
CA ILE A 121 6.77 1.28 1.27
C ILE A 121 6.03 1.15 2.61
N PRO A 122 4.71 0.96 2.61
CA PRO A 122 3.96 0.82 3.84
C PRO A 122 4.46 -0.38 4.66
N PHE A 123 4.47 -0.27 5.99
CA PHE A 123 4.90 -1.26 6.97
C PHE A 123 6.37 -1.68 6.89
N PHE A 124 6.89 -2.01 5.72
CA PHE A 124 8.26 -2.51 5.54
C PHE A 124 9.30 -1.41 5.37
N GLY A 125 8.89 -0.25 4.86
CA GLY A 125 9.78 0.89 4.63
C GLY A 125 10.62 1.28 5.84
N PRO A 126 10.00 1.44 7.02
CA PRO A 126 10.74 1.76 8.24
C PRO A 126 11.86 0.77 8.58
N PHE A 127 11.61 -0.53 8.42
CA PHE A 127 12.61 -1.58 8.71
C PHE A 127 13.72 -1.58 7.66
N ILE A 128 13.35 -1.45 6.38
CA ILE A 128 14.29 -1.39 5.25
C ILE A 128 15.22 -0.19 5.39
N GLY A 129 14.72 0.95 5.89
CA GLY A 129 15.53 2.14 6.13
C GLY A 129 16.32 2.11 7.42
N ALA A 130 15.72 1.61 8.51
CA ALA A 130 16.35 1.61 9.83
C ALA A 130 17.55 0.67 9.91
N ILE A 131 17.48 -0.51 9.29
CA ILE A 131 18.56 -1.51 9.38
C ILE A 131 19.89 -0.98 8.80
N PRO A 132 19.97 -0.54 7.51
CA PRO A 132 21.21 -0.01 6.98
C PRO A 132 21.65 1.29 7.68
N SER A 133 20.72 2.15 8.06
CA SER A 133 21.00 3.37 8.79
C SER A 133 21.62 3.09 10.16
N PHE A 134 21.09 2.10 10.88
CA PHE A 134 21.65 1.66 12.15
C PHE A 134 23.08 1.13 11.99
N ILE A 135 23.33 0.31 10.98
CA ILE A 135 24.68 -0.22 10.69
C ILE A 135 25.65 0.93 10.42
N ILE A 136 25.28 1.92 9.60
CA ILE A 136 26.11 3.08 9.30
C ILE A 136 26.49 3.83 10.57
N ILE A 137 25.53 4.06 11.47
CA ILE A 137 25.76 4.84 12.69
C ILE A 137 26.53 4.03 13.74
N VAL A 138 26.15 2.76 13.97
CA VAL A 138 26.77 1.94 15.02
C VAL A 138 28.24 1.65 14.75
N LEU A 139 28.63 1.52 13.48
CA LEU A 139 30.03 1.32 13.08
C LEU A 139 30.90 2.55 13.36
N GLN A 140 30.32 3.76 13.38
CA GLN A 140 31.02 4.99 13.71
C GLN A 140 30.97 5.30 15.21
N ASN A 141 29.82 5.12 15.85
CA ASN A 141 29.63 5.35 17.28
C ASN A 141 28.53 4.43 17.85
N PRO A 142 28.89 3.38 18.60
CA PRO A 142 27.94 2.43 19.16
C PRO A 142 26.89 3.07 20.08
N VAL A 143 27.26 4.10 20.84
CA VAL A 143 26.34 4.79 21.75
C VAL A 143 25.30 5.57 20.95
N GLN A 144 25.70 6.25 19.89
CA GLN A 144 24.77 6.93 18.99
C GLN A 144 23.87 5.94 18.25
N GLY A 145 24.35 4.75 17.93
CA GLY A 145 23.51 3.67 17.39
C GLY A 145 22.33 3.31 18.31
N LEU A 146 22.53 3.26 19.62
CA LEU A 146 21.45 3.03 20.57
C LEU A 146 20.44 4.19 20.58
N TYR A 147 20.92 5.44 20.61
CA TYR A 147 20.01 6.60 20.52
C TYR A 147 19.23 6.63 19.20
N PHE A 148 19.85 6.23 18.10
CA PHE A 148 19.18 6.11 16.82
C PHE A 148 18.03 5.09 16.84
N LEU A 149 18.21 3.92 17.46
CA LEU A 149 17.13 2.92 17.60
C LEU A 149 15.94 3.48 18.37
N ILE A 150 16.19 4.18 19.48
CA ILE A 150 15.14 4.82 20.27
C ILE A 150 14.41 5.88 19.41
N PHE A 151 15.18 6.72 18.70
CA PHE A 151 14.61 7.72 17.80
C PHE A 151 13.72 7.10 16.72
N VAL A 152 14.19 6.04 16.04
CA VAL A 152 13.40 5.39 14.98
C VAL A 152 12.11 4.81 15.53
N ILE A 153 12.13 4.17 16.72
CA ILE A 153 10.91 3.64 17.34
C ILE A 153 9.91 4.78 17.61
N ILE A 154 10.38 5.90 18.17
CA ILE A 154 9.51 7.06 18.40
C ILE A 154 8.98 7.63 17.08
N LEU A 155 9.84 7.78 16.08
CA LEU A 155 9.45 8.28 14.76
C LEU A 155 8.35 7.40 14.14
N GLN A 156 8.48 6.07 14.24
CA GLN A 156 7.48 5.14 13.74
C GLN A 156 6.15 5.21 14.49
N GLN A 157 6.18 5.47 15.81
CA GLN A 157 4.94 5.68 16.57
C GLN A 157 4.25 6.98 16.14
N VAL A 158 5.01 8.03 15.88
CA VAL A 158 4.47 9.30 15.38
C VAL A 158 3.92 9.15 13.96
N ASP A 159 4.65 8.44 13.09
CA ASP A 159 4.19 8.15 11.73
C ASP A 159 2.89 7.33 11.73
N GLY A 160 2.90 6.18 12.37
CA GLY A 160 1.76 5.24 12.36
C GLY A 160 0.49 5.75 13.05
N ASN A 161 0.63 6.61 14.08
CA ASN A 161 -0.53 7.04 14.88
C ASN A 161 -0.97 8.48 14.60
N ILE A 162 -0.11 9.32 14.01
CA ILE A 162 -0.41 10.75 13.84
C ILE A 162 -0.29 11.17 12.37
N ILE A 163 0.87 10.97 11.75
CA ILE A 163 1.17 11.49 10.40
C ILE A 163 0.44 10.67 9.34
N GLY A 164 0.61 9.36 9.35
CA GLY A 164 -0.03 8.45 8.41
C GLY A 164 -1.55 8.59 8.35
N PRO A 165 -2.28 8.51 9.50
CA PRO A 165 -3.73 8.72 9.50
C PRO A 165 -4.17 10.10 9.03
N LYS A 166 -3.39 11.14 9.31
CA LYS A 166 -3.72 12.51 8.86
C LYS A 166 -3.50 12.72 7.37
N ILE A 167 -2.50 12.08 6.77
CA ILE A 167 -2.14 12.27 5.36
C ILE A 167 -2.89 11.30 4.46
N LEU A 168 -2.88 10.02 4.83
CA LEU A 168 -3.50 8.96 4.03
C LEU A 168 -5.01 8.86 4.29
N GLY A 169 -5.47 9.21 5.51
CA GLY A 169 -6.87 9.07 5.91
C GLY A 169 -7.40 7.67 5.58
N ASP A 170 -8.69 7.61 5.26
CA ASP A 170 -9.35 6.37 4.80
C ASP A 170 -9.21 6.13 3.29
N SER A 171 -8.15 6.64 2.68
CA SER A 171 -7.99 6.62 1.21
C SER A 171 -8.05 5.24 0.58
N THR A 172 -7.77 4.19 1.33
CA THR A 172 -7.86 2.80 0.84
C THR A 172 -9.08 2.03 1.35
N GLY A 173 -9.64 2.40 2.52
CA GLY A 173 -10.72 1.66 3.17
C GLY A 173 -10.37 0.21 3.53
N LEU A 174 -9.08 -0.14 3.55
CA LEU A 174 -8.61 -1.49 3.85
C LEU A 174 -8.23 -1.63 5.33
N SER A 175 -8.56 -2.77 5.94
CA SER A 175 -7.99 -3.14 7.22
C SER A 175 -6.49 -3.45 7.10
N SER A 176 -5.75 -3.33 8.21
CA SER A 176 -4.29 -3.60 8.25
C SER A 176 -3.92 -4.98 7.71
N PHE A 177 -4.77 -5.98 7.92
CA PHE A 177 -4.57 -7.32 7.37
C PHE A 177 -4.47 -7.29 5.83
N TRP A 178 -5.43 -6.65 5.16
CA TRP A 178 -5.45 -6.57 3.70
C TRP A 178 -4.30 -5.75 3.13
N VAL A 179 -3.81 -4.75 3.88
CA VAL A 179 -2.64 -3.97 3.47
C VAL A 179 -1.38 -4.84 3.50
N VAL A 180 -1.13 -5.57 4.60
CA VAL A 180 0.02 -6.48 4.71
C VAL A 180 -0.07 -7.60 3.67
N PHE A 181 -1.24 -8.20 3.51
CA PHE A 181 -1.50 -9.22 2.49
C PHE A 181 -1.17 -8.71 1.07
N ALA A 182 -1.63 -7.52 0.72
CA ALA A 182 -1.37 -6.89 -0.58
C ALA A 182 0.14 -6.70 -0.83
N ILE A 183 0.86 -6.18 0.16
CA ILE A 183 2.30 -5.96 0.04
C ILE A 183 3.05 -7.27 -0.18
N LEU A 184 2.70 -8.33 0.57
CA LEU A 184 3.35 -9.64 0.44
C LEU A 184 3.06 -10.28 -0.92
N VAL A 185 1.80 -10.30 -1.35
CA VAL A 185 1.39 -10.92 -2.61
C VAL A 185 1.97 -10.16 -3.81
N PHE A 186 1.70 -8.86 -3.90
CA PHE A 186 2.14 -8.07 -5.04
C PHE A 186 3.65 -7.80 -5.01
N GLY A 187 4.24 -7.70 -3.81
CA GLY A 187 5.69 -7.64 -3.65
C GLY A 187 6.39 -8.92 -4.12
N GLY A 188 5.81 -10.08 -3.85
CA GLY A 188 6.31 -11.37 -4.38
C GLY A 188 6.18 -11.49 -5.89
N LEU A 189 5.15 -10.90 -6.51
CA LEU A 189 4.91 -10.95 -7.95
C LEU A 189 5.76 -9.95 -8.73
N TRP A 190 5.88 -8.71 -8.25
CA TRP A 190 6.48 -7.59 -9.02
C TRP A 190 7.62 -6.88 -8.26
N GLY A 191 8.08 -7.42 -7.13
CA GLY A 191 9.15 -6.81 -6.32
C GLY A 191 8.76 -5.45 -5.75
N PHE A 192 9.69 -4.50 -5.78
CA PHE A 192 9.49 -3.15 -5.22
C PHE A 192 8.26 -2.41 -5.77
N PRO A 193 8.01 -2.34 -7.10
CA PRO A 193 6.78 -1.75 -7.63
C PRO A 193 5.52 -2.41 -7.09
N GLY A 194 5.55 -3.73 -6.89
CA GLY A 194 4.42 -4.47 -6.32
C GLY A 194 4.16 -4.13 -4.86
N MET A 195 5.19 -3.91 -4.06
CA MET A 195 5.04 -3.48 -2.66
C MET A 195 4.37 -2.09 -2.58
N LEU A 196 4.70 -1.19 -3.49
CA LEU A 196 4.12 0.15 -3.51
C LEU A 196 2.69 0.16 -4.07
N LEU A 197 2.48 -0.48 -5.21
CA LEU A 197 1.19 -0.46 -5.92
C LEU A 197 0.20 -1.50 -5.41
N GLY A 198 0.66 -2.51 -4.67
CA GLY A 198 -0.17 -3.60 -4.18
C GLY A 198 -1.33 -3.13 -3.30
N VAL A 199 -1.09 -2.16 -2.44
CA VAL A 199 -2.11 -1.62 -1.55
C VAL A 199 -3.25 -0.96 -2.31
N PRO A 200 -3.05 0.00 -3.22
CA PRO A 200 -4.14 0.57 -3.99
C PRO A 200 -4.78 -0.44 -4.96
N ILE A 201 -4.03 -1.41 -5.51
CA ILE A 201 -4.61 -2.49 -6.33
C ILE A 201 -5.60 -3.31 -5.48
N MET A 202 -5.18 -3.73 -4.28
CA MET A 202 -6.05 -4.48 -3.37
C MET A 202 -7.27 -3.67 -2.94
N ALA A 203 -7.12 -2.36 -2.70
CA ALA A 203 -8.22 -1.47 -2.36
C ALA A 203 -9.28 -1.42 -3.48
N VAL A 204 -8.84 -1.36 -4.74
CA VAL A 204 -9.74 -1.42 -5.90
C VAL A 204 -10.42 -2.78 -6.00
N ILE A 205 -9.69 -3.88 -5.82
CA ILE A 205 -10.28 -5.23 -5.82
C ILE A 205 -11.34 -5.33 -4.71
N TYR A 206 -11.00 -4.90 -3.50
CA TYR A 206 -11.92 -4.92 -2.36
C TYR A 206 -13.17 -4.06 -2.63
N TYR A 207 -13.01 -2.86 -3.19
CA TYR A 207 -14.11 -1.99 -3.59
C TYR A 207 -15.05 -2.66 -4.61
N ILE A 208 -14.49 -3.29 -5.65
CA ILE A 208 -15.27 -4.00 -6.67
C ILE A 208 -16.05 -5.16 -6.03
N VAL A 209 -15.37 -6.00 -5.25
CA VAL A 209 -16.00 -7.15 -4.58
C VAL A 209 -17.11 -6.69 -3.63
N SER A 210 -16.84 -5.70 -2.79
CA SER A 210 -17.82 -5.13 -1.85
C SER A 210 -19.07 -4.62 -2.57
N ASN A 211 -18.89 -3.87 -3.67
CA ASN A 211 -20.03 -3.36 -4.45
C ASN A 211 -20.84 -4.47 -5.11
N VAL A 212 -20.18 -5.50 -5.67
CA VAL A 212 -20.87 -6.65 -6.29
C VAL A 212 -21.66 -7.43 -5.23
N VAL A 213 -21.07 -7.66 -4.06
CA VAL A 213 -21.72 -8.34 -2.92
C VAL A 213 -22.91 -7.53 -2.44
N THR A 214 -22.71 -6.26 -2.14
CA THR A 214 -23.78 -5.34 -1.67
C THR A 214 -24.95 -5.28 -2.66
N TYR A 215 -24.65 -5.15 -3.96
CA TYR A 215 -25.68 -5.16 -5.00
C TYR A 215 -26.45 -6.48 -5.03
N SER A 216 -25.75 -7.60 -4.91
CA SER A 216 -26.36 -8.93 -4.94
C SER A 216 -27.26 -9.18 -3.73
N LEU A 217 -26.84 -8.74 -2.54
CA LEU A 217 -27.63 -8.84 -1.30
C LEU A 217 -28.88 -7.97 -1.36
N LYS A 218 -28.73 -6.71 -1.75
CA LYS A 218 -29.87 -5.79 -1.92
C LYS A 218 -30.88 -6.31 -2.92
N LYS A 219 -30.45 -6.90 -4.04
CA LYS A 219 -31.35 -7.50 -5.03
C LYS A 219 -32.16 -8.68 -4.47
N ARG A 220 -31.64 -9.38 -3.45
CA ARG A 220 -32.31 -10.49 -2.77
C ARG A 220 -33.12 -10.04 -1.55
N GLY A 221 -33.13 -8.75 -1.21
CA GLY A 221 -33.79 -8.22 -0.01
C GLY A 221 -33.12 -8.65 1.29
N ILE A 222 -31.82 -9.01 1.23
CA ILE A 222 -31.01 -9.42 2.37
C ILE A 222 -30.23 -8.21 2.88
N PRO A 223 -30.06 -8.01 4.21
CA PRO A 223 -29.23 -6.95 4.76
C PRO A 223 -27.83 -6.97 4.17
N ALA A 224 -27.26 -5.78 3.91
CA ALA A 224 -25.98 -5.65 3.24
C ALA A 224 -24.90 -5.00 4.12
N THR A 225 -25.18 -4.80 5.40
CA THR A 225 -24.26 -4.19 6.37
C THR A 225 -23.40 -5.29 7.01
N GLU A 226 -22.10 -5.07 7.16
CA GLU A 226 -21.18 -6.06 7.75
C GLU A 226 -21.59 -6.47 9.17
N ILE A 227 -22.12 -5.52 9.95
CA ILE A 227 -22.59 -5.75 11.32
C ILE A 227 -23.68 -6.83 11.40
N ASP A 228 -24.51 -6.94 10.36
CA ASP A 228 -25.60 -7.93 10.30
C ASP A 228 -25.08 -9.37 10.19
N TYR A 229 -23.79 -9.55 9.89
CA TYR A 229 -23.16 -10.85 9.69
C TYR A 229 -22.22 -11.28 10.83
N VAL A 230 -21.91 -10.41 11.78
CA VAL A 230 -20.92 -10.70 12.84
C VAL A 230 -21.37 -11.86 13.74
N ASN A 231 -22.65 -11.91 14.12
CA ASN A 231 -23.21 -12.97 14.97
C ASN A 231 -24.36 -13.70 14.26
N LEU A 232 -24.29 -13.78 12.93
CA LEU A 232 -25.32 -14.40 12.11
C LEU A 232 -25.24 -15.92 12.20
N ASP A 233 -26.32 -16.58 12.66
CA ASP A 233 -26.51 -18.02 12.55
C ASP A 233 -26.92 -18.39 11.11
N ARG A 234 -28.03 -17.80 10.65
CA ARG A 234 -28.56 -18.05 9.30
C ARG A 234 -29.45 -16.90 8.82
N ILE A 235 -29.69 -16.88 7.51
CA ILE A 235 -30.80 -16.09 6.92
C ILE A 235 -32.03 -16.95 6.82
N ASP A 236 -33.15 -16.48 7.36
CA ASP A 236 -34.43 -17.15 7.24
C ASP A 236 -34.89 -17.23 5.77
N LYS A 237 -35.26 -18.42 5.32
CA LYS A 237 -35.57 -18.71 3.90
C LYS A 237 -36.86 -18.05 3.41
N HIS A 238 -37.79 -17.71 4.34
CA HIS A 238 -39.10 -17.18 4.00
C HIS A 238 -39.13 -15.64 4.11
N THR A 239 -38.43 -15.10 5.10
CA THR A 239 -38.46 -13.65 5.39
C THR A 239 -37.25 -12.91 4.85
N ASN A 240 -36.17 -13.61 4.47
CA ASN A 240 -34.87 -13.08 4.13
C ASN A 240 -34.25 -12.20 5.26
N GLN A 241 -34.69 -12.41 6.50
CA GLN A 241 -34.19 -11.69 7.65
C GLN A 241 -33.08 -12.48 8.37
N PRO A 242 -32.10 -11.79 8.98
CA PRO A 242 -31.03 -12.43 9.74
C PRO A 242 -31.56 -13.04 11.03
N VAL A 243 -31.15 -14.27 11.32
CA VAL A 243 -31.33 -14.95 12.59
C VAL A 243 -29.99 -14.99 13.29
N TYR A 244 -29.91 -14.45 14.48
CA TYR A 244 -28.64 -14.35 15.22
C TYR A 244 -28.48 -15.49 16.21
N GLU A 245 -27.24 -15.89 16.47
CA GLU A 245 -26.90 -16.84 17.52
C GLU A 245 -27.37 -16.32 18.88
N THR A 246 -28.20 -17.07 19.54
CA THR A 246 -28.61 -16.75 20.90
C THR A 246 -27.46 -17.09 21.83
N THR A 247 -26.72 -16.07 22.27
CA THR A 247 -25.62 -16.28 23.21
C THR A 247 -26.21 -16.90 24.49
N GLU A 248 -25.64 -18.02 25.00
CA GLU A 248 -26.08 -18.70 26.24
C GLU A 248 -26.20 -17.77 27.46
N LYS A 249 -25.53 -16.61 27.41
CA LYS A 249 -25.68 -15.53 28.40
C LYS A 249 -27.08 -14.91 28.43
N ASN A 250 -27.75 -14.77 27.30
CA ASN A 250 -29.10 -14.20 27.26
C ASN A 250 -30.14 -15.21 27.72
N LYS A 251 -29.96 -16.53 27.42
CA LYS A 251 -30.82 -17.57 27.96
C LYS A 251 -30.81 -17.62 29.50
N LYS A 252 -29.65 -17.48 30.12
CA LYS A 252 -29.53 -17.46 31.59
C LYS A 252 -30.07 -16.17 32.24
N GLN A 253 -30.17 -15.08 31.50
CA GLN A 253 -30.79 -13.84 31.99
C GLN A 253 -32.33 -13.92 31.83
N ASP A 254 -32.81 -14.46 30.73
CA ASP A 254 -34.26 -14.65 30.50
C ASP A 254 -34.83 -15.72 31.45
N GLU A 255 -34.09 -16.81 31.72
CA GLU A 255 -34.50 -17.83 32.70
C GLU A 255 -34.46 -17.29 34.15
N LYS A 256 -33.56 -16.35 34.50
CA LYS A 256 -33.59 -15.70 35.83
C LYS A 256 -34.74 -14.71 35.99
N SER A 257 -35.04 -13.95 34.94
CA SER A 257 -36.18 -13.02 35.01
C SER A 257 -37.55 -13.70 34.93
N ALA A 258 -37.64 -14.91 34.32
CA ALA A 258 -38.83 -15.71 34.28
C ALA A 258 -39.04 -16.55 35.57
N GLY A 259 -38.02 -16.74 36.40
CA GLY A 259 -38.09 -17.46 37.67
C GLY A 259 -38.36 -16.56 38.92
N GLU A 260 -38.36 -15.25 38.74
CA GLU A 260 -38.63 -14.26 39.79
C GLU A 260 -40.03 -13.61 39.63
N ALA A 261 -40.86 -14.05 38.69
CA ALA A 261 -42.26 -13.64 38.51
C ALA A 261 -43.21 -14.77 38.89
#